data_d1a940c150afd330a90fcc83a0f77938
#
_entry.id   d1a940c150afd330a90fcc83a0f77938
#
_cell.length_a   1.000
_cell.length_b   1.000
_cell.length_c   1.000
_cell.angle_alpha   90.00
_cell.angle_beta   90.00
_cell.angle_gamma   90.00
#
_symmetry.space_group_name_H-M   'P 1'
#
loop_
_entity.id
_entity.type
_entity.pdbx_description
1 polymer ?
#
loop_
_entity_poly.entity_id
_entity_poly.type
_entity_poly.pdbx_seq_one_letter_code
_entity_poly.pdbx_strand_id
1 'polypeptide(L)'
;MVHKFDFLVIGGGIAGMSYALSVANRGKGRVALICKTSLDEANTAKAQGGIASVTNLAVDNFEKHIHDTMVAGDYISEPLAVRQVVCNAPSAIQTLVDWGVNFDKSHDGTYDLHREGGHSDFRILHHADDTGFEIQRGLMEAVRANPHITVFENHYAVEIITQHHLGRKVTRRTQDIECYGAYILNPDTQKVDTFLSKVTLMATGGVGAVYAMTSNPVIATGDGIAMVYRAKGTVKDM
;
A
#
# COMPACT_ATOMS: atom_id res chain seq x y z
N MET A 1 6.82 14.16 -21.82
CA MET A 1 6.77 15.41 -21.00
C MET A 1 7.61 15.18 -19.75
N VAL A 2 8.04 16.26 -19.02
CA VAL A 2 8.74 16.12 -17.73
C VAL A 2 7.86 16.70 -16.64
N HIS A 3 7.52 15.87 -15.65
CA HIS A 3 6.76 16.24 -14.45
C HIS A 3 7.70 16.27 -13.25
N LYS A 4 7.50 17.21 -12.32
CA LYS A 4 8.31 17.34 -11.10
C LYS A 4 7.40 17.37 -9.88
N PHE A 5 7.63 16.43 -8.96
CA PHE A 5 6.92 16.32 -7.69
C PHE A 5 7.93 16.14 -6.55
N ASP A 6 7.50 16.34 -5.32
CA ASP A 6 8.33 16.01 -4.16
C ASP A 6 8.27 14.50 -3.87
N PHE A 7 7.09 13.91 -4.04
CA PHE A 7 6.83 12.49 -3.81
C PHE A 7 6.18 11.87 -5.05
N LEU A 8 6.68 10.72 -5.46
CA LEU A 8 6.08 9.86 -6.48
C LEU A 8 5.63 8.57 -5.80
N VAL A 9 4.35 8.26 -5.90
CA VAL A 9 3.76 7.04 -5.35
C VAL A 9 3.26 6.19 -6.50
N ILE A 10 3.74 4.96 -6.63
CA ILE A 10 3.35 4.04 -7.70
C ILE A 10 2.50 2.92 -7.11
N GLY A 11 1.20 2.98 -7.35
CA GLY A 11 0.17 2.05 -6.85
C GLY A 11 -0.90 2.74 -6.01
N GLY A 12 -2.17 2.53 -6.38
CA GLY A 12 -3.39 3.15 -5.81
C GLY A 12 -4.11 2.30 -4.77
N GLY A 13 -3.47 1.28 -4.19
CA GLY A 13 -4.03 0.52 -3.06
C GLY A 13 -3.83 1.23 -1.72
N ILE A 14 -4.24 0.56 -0.63
CA ILE A 14 -4.17 1.08 0.74
C ILE A 14 -2.78 1.65 1.09
N ALA A 15 -1.70 0.96 0.74
CA ALA A 15 -0.35 1.40 1.05
C ALA A 15 0.02 2.72 0.36
N GLY A 16 -0.29 2.84 -0.95
CA GLY A 16 0.02 4.03 -1.73
C GLY A 16 -0.80 5.23 -1.31
N MET A 17 -2.12 5.07 -1.17
CA MET A 17 -3.01 6.15 -0.75
C MET A 17 -2.72 6.62 0.67
N SER A 18 -2.50 5.70 1.61
CA SER A 18 -2.16 6.05 2.99
C SER A 18 -0.85 6.84 3.09
N TYR A 19 0.17 6.44 2.31
CA TYR A 19 1.41 7.20 2.25
C TYR A 19 1.19 8.59 1.63
N ALA A 20 0.49 8.68 0.50
CA ALA A 20 0.19 9.92 -0.18
C ALA A 20 -0.52 10.92 0.75
N LEU A 21 -1.57 10.47 1.45
CA LEU A 21 -2.29 11.27 2.46
C LEU A 21 -1.39 11.68 3.62
N SER A 22 -0.58 10.75 4.15
CA SER A 22 0.31 11.03 5.28
C SER A 22 1.32 12.13 4.97
N VAL A 23 1.93 12.13 3.78
CA VAL A 23 2.92 13.16 3.41
C VAL A 23 2.27 14.47 2.99
N ALA A 24 1.13 14.42 2.30
CA ALA A 24 0.37 15.60 1.89
C ALA A 24 -0.18 16.36 3.10
N ASN A 25 -0.82 15.67 4.05
CA ASN A 25 -1.39 16.26 5.26
C ASN A 25 -0.34 16.88 6.20
N ARG A 26 0.91 16.40 6.12
CA ARG A 26 2.04 17.03 6.85
C ARG A 26 2.63 18.24 6.13
N GLY A 27 2.08 18.67 5.01
CA GLY A 27 2.57 19.80 4.23
C GLY A 27 3.98 19.60 3.67
N LYS A 28 4.39 18.35 3.39
CA LYS A 28 5.76 18.04 2.98
C LYS A 28 6.04 18.27 1.50
N GLY A 29 5.01 18.51 0.69
CA GLY A 29 5.17 18.81 -0.73
C GLY A 29 4.08 18.18 -1.59
N ARG A 30 4.25 18.29 -2.91
CA ARG A 30 3.29 17.77 -3.90
C ARG A 30 3.54 16.29 -4.18
N VAL A 31 2.45 15.53 -4.27
CA VAL A 31 2.45 14.08 -4.48
C VAL A 31 1.88 13.78 -5.88
N ALA A 32 2.57 12.97 -6.66
CA ALA A 32 2.00 12.26 -7.80
C ALA A 32 1.65 10.83 -7.38
N LEU A 33 0.38 10.44 -7.53
CA LEU A 33 -0.08 9.08 -7.32
C LEU A 33 -0.40 8.45 -8.68
N ILE A 34 0.35 7.41 -9.04
CA ILE A 34 0.26 6.72 -10.33
C ILE A 34 -0.49 5.41 -10.17
N CYS A 35 -1.55 5.23 -10.95
CA CYS A 35 -2.35 4.01 -11.00
C CYS A 35 -2.39 3.49 -12.43
N LYS A 36 -2.07 2.22 -12.64
CA LYS A 36 -2.07 1.61 -14.00
C LYS A 36 -3.47 1.37 -14.56
N THR A 37 -4.47 1.36 -13.68
CA THR A 37 -5.90 1.36 -13.97
C THR A 37 -6.56 2.54 -13.26
N SER A 38 -7.87 2.54 -13.11
CA SER A 38 -8.59 3.46 -12.23
C SER A 38 -8.21 3.25 -10.76
N LEU A 39 -8.43 4.26 -9.93
CA LEU A 39 -8.03 4.24 -8.52
C LEU A 39 -8.84 3.25 -7.68
N ASP A 40 -10.05 2.90 -8.10
CA ASP A 40 -10.92 1.91 -7.45
C ASP A 40 -10.50 0.46 -7.71
N GLU A 41 -9.68 0.20 -8.74
CA GLU A 41 -9.21 -1.15 -9.07
C GLU A 41 -7.92 -1.48 -8.32
N ALA A 42 -8.06 -2.10 -7.16
CA ALA A 42 -6.93 -2.54 -6.32
C ALA A 42 -7.24 -3.83 -5.58
N ASN A 43 -6.21 -4.57 -5.13
CA ASN A 43 -6.39 -5.71 -4.23
C ASN A 43 -7.14 -5.30 -2.96
N THR A 44 -6.93 -4.09 -2.47
CA THR A 44 -7.62 -3.53 -1.31
C THR A 44 -9.14 -3.60 -1.50
N ALA A 45 -9.65 -3.13 -2.64
CA ALA A 45 -11.09 -3.13 -2.93
C ALA A 45 -11.70 -4.55 -3.02
N LYS A 46 -10.90 -5.58 -3.26
CA LYS A 46 -11.35 -6.98 -3.38
C LYS A 46 -11.23 -7.76 -2.07
N ALA A 47 -10.66 -7.16 -1.03
CA ALA A 47 -10.50 -7.82 0.27
C ALA A 47 -11.85 -7.89 1.00
N GLN A 48 -12.33 -9.11 1.26
CA GLN A 48 -13.62 -9.35 1.94
C GLN A 48 -13.46 -9.43 3.46
N GLY A 49 -12.32 -9.94 3.95
CA GLY A 49 -12.03 -10.01 5.38
C GLY A 49 -11.83 -8.64 6.02
N GLY A 50 -11.71 -8.63 7.34
CA GLY A 50 -11.50 -7.41 8.11
C GLY A 50 -10.03 -7.09 8.39
N ILE A 51 -9.81 -6.14 9.29
CA ILE A 51 -8.48 -5.77 9.79
C ILE A 51 -8.37 -6.18 11.27
N ALA A 52 -7.32 -6.97 11.57
CA ALA A 52 -7.02 -7.36 12.94
C ALA A 52 -6.36 -6.22 13.73
N SER A 53 -6.96 -5.81 14.85
CA SER A 53 -6.37 -4.83 15.75
C SER A 53 -6.86 -5.02 17.18
N VAL A 54 -5.96 -4.91 18.15
CA VAL A 54 -6.30 -4.92 19.57
C VAL A 54 -6.90 -3.56 19.92
N THR A 55 -8.24 -3.47 19.94
CA THR A 55 -8.97 -2.24 20.25
C THR A 55 -9.51 -2.20 21.68
N ASN A 56 -9.57 -3.35 22.38
CA ASN A 56 -10.07 -3.46 23.73
C ASN A 56 -9.08 -4.25 24.63
N LEU A 57 -8.28 -3.53 25.40
CA LEU A 57 -7.26 -4.10 26.29
C LEU A 57 -7.83 -4.82 27.54
N ALA A 58 -9.15 -4.73 27.80
CA ALA A 58 -9.76 -5.46 28.91
C ALA A 58 -9.94 -6.96 28.61
N VAL A 59 -10.07 -7.32 27.34
CA VAL A 59 -10.35 -8.70 26.88
C VAL A 59 -9.24 -9.28 26.02
N ASP A 60 -8.47 -8.44 25.32
CA ASP A 60 -7.40 -8.84 24.40
C ASP A 60 -6.11 -8.09 24.73
N ASN A 61 -4.97 -8.54 24.20
CA ASN A 61 -3.68 -7.86 24.36
C ASN A 61 -2.75 -8.10 23.16
N PHE A 62 -1.73 -7.25 23.04
CA PHE A 62 -0.77 -7.30 21.93
C PHE A 62 0.03 -8.61 21.90
N GLU A 63 0.40 -9.18 23.05
CA GLU A 63 1.20 -10.41 23.10
C GLU A 63 0.43 -11.62 22.56
N LYS A 64 -0.88 -11.72 22.85
CA LYS A 64 -1.74 -12.74 22.24
C LYS A 64 -1.79 -12.59 20.72
N HIS A 65 -2.00 -11.35 20.23
CA HIS A 65 -2.06 -11.11 18.80
C HIS A 65 -0.72 -11.40 18.09
N ILE A 66 0.41 -11.02 18.72
CA ILE A 66 1.76 -11.35 18.22
C ILE A 66 1.93 -12.87 18.18
N HIS A 67 1.56 -13.57 19.25
CA HIS A 67 1.65 -15.04 19.31
C HIS A 67 0.83 -15.69 18.20
N ASP A 68 -0.45 -15.31 18.04
CA ASP A 68 -1.34 -15.83 17.00
C ASP A 68 -0.73 -15.63 15.59
N THR A 69 -0.17 -14.44 15.35
CA THR A 69 0.49 -14.10 14.08
C THR A 69 1.73 -14.95 13.82
N MET A 70 2.55 -15.18 14.86
CA MET A 70 3.75 -16.02 14.74
C MET A 70 3.38 -17.47 14.47
N VAL A 71 2.34 -18.00 15.16
CA VAL A 71 1.83 -19.37 14.95
C VAL A 71 1.28 -19.52 13.53
N ALA A 72 0.42 -18.59 13.08
CA ALA A 72 -0.16 -18.62 11.74
C ALA A 72 0.89 -18.52 10.62
N GLY A 73 1.99 -17.82 10.89
CA GLY A 73 3.14 -17.70 9.99
C GLY A 73 4.17 -18.81 10.13
N ASP A 74 3.87 -19.91 10.84
CA ASP A 74 4.79 -21.05 11.11
C ASP A 74 6.17 -20.59 11.63
N TYR A 75 6.18 -19.50 12.41
CA TYR A 75 7.37 -18.86 13.00
C TYR A 75 8.42 -18.39 11.98
N ILE A 76 8.07 -18.29 10.69
CA ILE A 76 8.95 -17.76 9.64
C ILE A 76 8.99 -16.22 9.68
N SER A 77 7.94 -15.60 10.20
CA SER A 77 7.82 -14.14 10.31
C SER A 77 8.92 -13.53 11.19
N GLU A 78 9.41 -12.34 10.81
CA GLU A 78 10.36 -11.57 11.60
C GLU A 78 9.66 -11.02 12.87
N PRO A 79 10.03 -11.46 14.10
CA PRO A 79 9.30 -11.12 15.33
C PRO A 79 9.21 -9.62 15.62
N LEU A 80 10.27 -8.86 15.29
CA LEU A 80 10.27 -7.41 15.48
C LEU A 80 9.30 -6.71 14.52
N ALA A 81 9.21 -7.19 13.28
CA ALA A 81 8.25 -6.68 12.30
C ALA A 81 6.80 -6.97 12.73
N VAL A 82 6.52 -8.20 13.19
CA VAL A 82 5.20 -8.58 13.71
C VAL A 82 4.83 -7.68 14.88
N ARG A 83 5.70 -7.52 15.87
CA ARG A 83 5.48 -6.63 17.02
C ARG A 83 5.19 -5.20 16.58
N GLN A 84 5.97 -4.67 15.66
CA GLN A 84 5.79 -3.31 15.15
C GLN A 84 4.41 -3.14 14.49
N VAL A 85 4.00 -4.07 13.63
CA VAL A 85 2.70 -4.03 12.96
C VAL A 85 1.57 -4.11 13.98
N VAL A 86 1.58 -5.12 14.84
CA VAL A 86 0.52 -5.37 15.82
C VAL A 86 0.36 -4.22 16.82
N CYS A 87 1.46 -3.70 17.37
CA CYS A 87 1.39 -2.62 18.36
C CYS A 87 0.97 -1.27 17.76
N ASN A 88 1.22 -1.04 16.46
CA ASN A 88 0.80 0.19 15.79
C ASN A 88 -0.59 0.09 15.14
N ALA A 89 -1.19 -1.09 15.07
CA ALA A 89 -2.49 -1.29 14.42
C ALA A 89 -3.59 -0.37 14.96
N PRO A 90 -3.77 -0.15 16.29
CA PRO A 90 -4.83 0.75 16.77
C PRO A 90 -4.72 2.18 16.24
N SER A 91 -3.50 2.72 16.18
CA SER A 91 -3.28 4.08 15.64
C SER A 91 -3.47 4.14 14.12
N ALA A 92 -3.14 3.06 13.42
CA ALA A 92 -3.39 2.95 11.98
C ALA A 92 -4.89 2.88 11.67
N ILE A 93 -5.67 2.12 12.45
CA ILE A 93 -7.13 2.08 12.35
C ILE A 93 -7.73 3.46 12.59
N GLN A 94 -7.31 4.16 13.65
CA GLN A 94 -7.79 5.52 13.92
C GLN A 94 -7.49 6.46 12.73
N THR A 95 -6.31 6.34 12.13
CA THR A 95 -5.95 7.12 10.95
C THR A 95 -6.87 6.83 9.75
N LEU A 96 -7.26 5.58 9.52
CA LEU A 96 -8.23 5.21 8.48
C LEU A 96 -9.61 5.84 8.76
N VAL A 97 -10.06 5.79 10.02
CA VAL A 97 -11.32 6.44 10.44
C VAL A 97 -11.27 7.94 10.23
N ASP A 98 -10.16 8.59 10.59
CA ASP A 98 -9.96 10.02 10.38
C ASP A 98 -9.97 10.42 8.90
N TRP A 99 -9.64 9.48 8.00
CA TRP A 99 -9.75 9.65 6.54
C TRP A 99 -11.09 9.20 5.95
N GLY A 100 -12.07 8.90 6.80
CA GLY A 100 -13.45 8.65 6.37
C GLY A 100 -13.78 7.19 6.10
N VAL A 101 -12.98 6.24 6.57
CA VAL A 101 -13.31 4.81 6.55
C VAL A 101 -14.28 4.51 7.70
N ASN A 102 -15.35 3.81 7.41
CA ASN A 102 -16.38 3.43 8.39
C ASN A 102 -16.25 1.94 8.70
N PHE A 103 -16.02 1.62 9.97
CA PHE A 103 -16.12 0.26 10.48
C PHE A 103 -17.46 0.09 11.22
N ASP A 104 -18.03 -1.10 11.17
CA ASP A 104 -19.28 -1.42 11.83
C ASP A 104 -19.19 -1.27 13.35
N LYS A 105 -20.27 -0.81 13.95
CA LYS A 105 -20.36 -0.57 15.38
C LYS A 105 -21.58 -1.27 15.95
N SER A 106 -21.42 -1.79 17.14
CA SER A 106 -22.50 -2.30 17.97
C SER A 106 -23.45 -1.19 18.45
N HIS A 107 -24.59 -1.56 19.02
CA HIS A 107 -25.60 -0.61 19.51
C HIS A 107 -25.08 0.35 20.60
N ASP A 108 -24.04 -0.02 21.32
CA ASP A 108 -23.40 0.80 22.37
C ASP A 108 -22.33 1.76 21.82
N GLY A 109 -22.10 1.74 20.49
CA GLY A 109 -21.14 2.60 19.80
C GLY A 109 -19.71 2.07 19.79
N THR A 110 -19.43 0.92 20.40
CA THR A 110 -18.13 0.22 20.28
C THR A 110 -18.03 -0.46 18.91
N TYR A 111 -16.80 -0.82 18.47
CA TYR A 111 -16.63 -1.59 17.25
C TYR A 111 -17.28 -2.98 17.38
N ASP A 112 -18.03 -3.37 16.36
CA ASP A 112 -18.45 -4.76 16.20
C ASP A 112 -17.25 -5.58 15.71
N LEU A 113 -16.80 -6.50 16.52
CA LEU A 113 -15.57 -7.24 16.27
C LEU A 113 -15.87 -8.70 15.97
N HIS A 114 -15.30 -9.21 14.91
CA HIS A 114 -15.32 -10.62 14.56
C HIS A 114 -14.07 -11.37 15.03
N ARG A 115 -14.14 -12.70 15.03
CA ARG A 115 -13.01 -13.58 15.20
C ARG A 115 -12.88 -14.47 13.96
N GLU A 116 -11.75 -14.44 13.31
CA GLU A 116 -11.43 -15.30 12.17
C GLU A 116 -10.47 -16.43 12.59
N GLY A 117 -10.24 -17.38 11.69
CA GLY A 117 -9.30 -18.48 11.90
C GLY A 117 -7.89 -17.98 12.23
N GLY A 118 -7.22 -18.66 13.16
CA GLY A 118 -5.87 -18.26 13.63
C GLY A 118 -5.87 -17.20 14.73
N HIS A 119 -7.00 -16.55 15.04
CA HIS A 119 -7.11 -15.58 16.11
C HIS A 119 -7.67 -16.20 17.40
N SER A 120 -7.04 -15.92 18.54
CA SER A 120 -7.50 -16.36 19.86
C SER A 120 -8.63 -15.50 20.42
N ASP A 121 -8.77 -14.24 19.94
CA ASP A 121 -9.75 -13.27 20.42
C ASP A 121 -10.51 -12.57 19.29
N PHE A 122 -11.61 -11.87 19.66
CA PHE A 122 -12.38 -11.02 18.75
C PHE A 122 -11.64 -9.70 18.57
N ARG A 123 -11.01 -9.50 17.41
CA ARG A 123 -10.19 -8.32 17.10
C ARG A 123 -10.29 -7.85 15.64
N ILE A 124 -11.19 -8.45 14.86
CA ILE A 124 -11.32 -8.14 13.44
C ILE A 124 -12.36 -7.04 13.28
N LEU A 125 -11.90 -5.84 12.90
CA LEU A 125 -12.78 -4.77 12.46
C LEU A 125 -13.22 -5.04 11.02
N HIS A 126 -14.49 -4.79 10.74
CA HIS A 126 -15.08 -5.05 9.43
C HIS A 126 -16.10 -3.96 9.04
N HIS A 127 -16.51 -3.99 7.78
CA HIS A 127 -17.65 -3.26 7.26
C HIS A 127 -18.48 -4.21 6.41
N ALA A 128 -19.58 -4.73 6.96
CA ALA A 128 -20.33 -5.83 6.37
C ALA A 128 -19.40 -6.94 5.82
N ASP A 129 -19.63 -7.37 4.57
CA ASP A 129 -18.77 -8.34 3.86
C ASP A 129 -17.78 -7.69 2.89
N ASP A 130 -17.68 -6.35 2.91
CA ASP A 130 -16.96 -5.54 1.91
C ASP A 130 -15.96 -4.56 2.55
N THR A 131 -15.26 -4.99 3.60
CA THR A 131 -14.32 -4.14 4.36
C THR A 131 -13.29 -3.47 3.45
N GLY A 132 -12.73 -4.22 2.52
CA GLY A 132 -11.72 -3.69 1.60
C GLY A 132 -12.27 -2.63 0.65
N PHE A 133 -13.51 -2.79 0.19
CA PHE A 133 -14.19 -1.80 -0.64
C PHE A 133 -14.41 -0.49 0.13
N GLU A 134 -14.87 -0.57 1.38
CA GLU A 134 -15.07 0.61 2.23
C GLU A 134 -13.76 1.36 2.52
N ILE A 135 -12.67 0.62 2.78
CA ILE A 135 -11.34 1.21 2.96
C ILE A 135 -10.90 1.94 1.68
N GLN A 136 -11.06 1.28 0.53
CA GLN A 136 -10.70 1.88 -0.76
C GLN A 136 -11.52 3.14 -1.02
N ARG A 137 -12.85 3.11 -0.77
CA ARG A 137 -13.76 4.25 -0.93
C ARG A 137 -13.32 5.44 -0.07
N GLY A 138 -13.14 5.23 1.24
CA GLY A 138 -12.77 6.30 2.16
C GLY A 138 -11.43 6.95 1.79
N LEU A 139 -10.42 6.13 1.50
CA LEU A 139 -9.11 6.62 1.07
C LEU A 139 -9.16 7.37 -0.26
N MET A 140 -9.93 6.89 -1.24
CA MET A 140 -10.11 7.57 -2.53
C MET A 140 -10.75 8.94 -2.37
N GLU A 141 -11.78 9.05 -1.56
CA GLU A 141 -12.43 10.35 -1.28
C GLU A 141 -11.45 11.33 -0.63
N ALA A 142 -10.70 10.87 0.39
CA ALA A 142 -9.69 11.68 1.05
C ALA A 142 -8.56 12.12 0.09
N VAL A 143 -8.08 11.21 -0.78
CA VAL A 143 -7.06 11.51 -1.78
C VAL A 143 -7.56 12.54 -2.80
N ARG A 144 -8.78 12.36 -3.34
CA ARG A 144 -9.36 13.27 -4.32
C ARG A 144 -9.68 14.65 -3.75
N ALA A 145 -9.98 14.73 -2.46
CA ALA A 145 -10.21 15.99 -1.75
C ALA A 145 -8.92 16.76 -1.41
N ASN A 146 -7.75 16.11 -1.47
CA ASN A 146 -6.48 16.72 -1.05
C ASN A 146 -5.81 17.49 -2.20
N PRO A 147 -5.67 18.83 -2.12
CA PRO A 147 -5.12 19.64 -3.21
C PRO A 147 -3.62 19.42 -3.47
N HIS A 148 -2.90 18.74 -2.57
CA HIS A 148 -1.48 18.44 -2.73
C HIS A 148 -1.23 17.10 -3.43
N ILE A 149 -2.29 16.31 -3.72
CA ILE A 149 -2.19 15.03 -4.39
C ILE A 149 -2.75 15.14 -5.81
N THR A 150 -1.94 14.81 -6.81
CA THR A 150 -2.38 14.67 -8.19
C THR A 150 -2.42 13.20 -8.54
N VAL A 151 -3.61 12.70 -8.89
CA VAL A 151 -3.82 11.31 -9.30
C VAL A 151 -3.70 11.18 -10.81
N PHE A 152 -2.91 10.19 -11.25
CA PHE A 152 -2.74 9.81 -12.66
C PHE A 152 -3.28 8.39 -12.82
N GLU A 153 -4.55 8.28 -13.17
CA GLU A 153 -5.21 7.01 -13.49
C GLU A 153 -4.85 6.54 -14.90
N ASN A 154 -4.90 5.24 -15.13
CA ASN A 154 -4.53 4.61 -16.41
C ASN A 154 -3.10 4.93 -16.88
N HIS A 155 -2.20 5.24 -15.96
CA HIS A 155 -0.80 5.55 -16.24
C HIS A 155 0.10 4.40 -15.77
N TYR A 156 0.92 3.89 -16.69
CA TYR A 156 1.71 2.69 -16.44
C TYR A 156 3.17 3.03 -16.12
N ALA A 157 3.62 2.68 -14.90
CA ALA A 157 5.04 2.81 -14.56
C ALA A 157 5.87 1.75 -15.30
N VAL A 158 6.81 2.22 -16.11
CA VAL A 158 7.61 1.37 -16.99
C VAL A 158 8.95 1.00 -16.36
N GLU A 159 9.64 2.01 -15.77
CA GLU A 159 10.97 1.82 -15.23
C GLU A 159 11.31 2.88 -14.17
N ILE A 160 12.08 2.48 -13.13
CA ILE A 160 12.63 3.39 -12.12
C ILE A 160 13.86 4.08 -12.69
N ILE A 161 13.95 5.39 -12.56
CA ILE A 161 15.08 6.19 -13.04
C ILE A 161 16.18 6.19 -11.97
N THR A 162 17.36 5.68 -12.32
CA THR A 162 18.55 5.66 -11.48
C THR A 162 19.74 6.27 -12.22
N GLN A 163 20.92 6.34 -11.58
CA GLN A 163 22.17 6.78 -12.23
C GLN A 163 22.50 6.01 -13.51
N HIS A 164 21.96 4.79 -13.69
CA HIS A 164 22.13 4.03 -14.93
C HIS A 164 21.62 4.81 -16.15
N HIS A 165 20.50 5.50 -16.01
CA HIS A 165 19.91 6.31 -17.08
C HIS A 165 20.68 7.61 -17.37
N LEU A 166 21.65 7.94 -16.51
CA LEU A 166 22.61 9.03 -16.70
C LEU A 166 23.95 8.55 -17.26
N GLY A 167 24.01 7.31 -17.77
CA GLY A 167 25.22 6.72 -18.36
C GLY A 167 26.21 6.13 -17.33
N ARG A 168 25.86 6.04 -16.05
CA ARG A 168 26.70 5.41 -15.02
C ARG A 168 26.43 3.91 -14.97
N LYS A 169 27.49 3.10 -14.82
CA LYS A 169 27.33 1.66 -14.60
C LYS A 169 26.80 1.39 -13.20
N VAL A 170 25.58 0.86 -13.10
CA VAL A 170 24.95 0.44 -11.84
C VAL A 170 24.88 -1.08 -11.78
N THR A 171 25.36 -1.66 -10.69
CA THR A 171 25.38 -3.10 -10.42
C THR A 171 24.82 -3.35 -9.02
N ARG A 172 24.57 -4.61 -8.66
CA ARG A 172 24.15 -4.99 -7.28
C ARG A 172 25.21 -4.67 -6.20
N ARG A 173 26.47 -4.38 -6.61
CA ARG A 173 27.56 -3.99 -5.70
C ARG A 173 27.74 -2.48 -5.63
N THR A 174 27.01 -1.73 -6.43
CA THR A 174 27.07 -0.26 -6.40
C THR A 174 26.44 0.19 -5.09
N GLN A 175 27.23 0.89 -4.29
CA GLN A 175 26.73 1.60 -3.11
C GLN A 175 26.07 2.90 -3.56
N ASP A 176 25.16 3.43 -2.75
CA ASP A 176 24.52 4.73 -2.99
C ASP A 176 23.78 4.81 -4.32
N ILE A 177 22.96 3.77 -4.61
CA ILE A 177 22.03 3.83 -5.74
C ILE A 177 20.95 4.84 -5.40
N GLU A 178 20.81 5.88 -6.23
CA GLU A 178 19.81 6.92 -6.10
C GLU A 178 18.66 6.68 -7.07
N CYS A 179 17.44 6.91 -6.58
CA CYS A 179 16.21 6.92 -7.37
C CYS A 179 15.81 8.37 -7.65
N TYR A 180 15.66 8.73 -8.91
CA TYR A 180 15.27 10.09 -9.35
C TYR A 180 13.80 10.19 -9.74
N GLY A 181 13.06 9.08 -9.74
CA GLY A 181 11.67 8.99 -10.17
C GLY A 181 11.42 7.78 -11.07
N ALA A 182 10.50 7.93 -12.01
CA ALA A 182 10.15 6.84 -12.92
C ALA A 182 9.75 7.35 -14.32
N TYR A 183 9.88 6.47 -15.31
CA TYR A 183 9.26 6.62 -16.62
C TYR A 183 7.84 6.08 -16.56
N ILE A 184 6.87 6.88 -17.00
CA ILE A 184 5.44 6.57 -16.94
C ILE A 184 4.85 6.64 -18.34
N LEU A 185 4.28 5.55 -18.81
CA LEU A 185 3.52 5.51 -20.06
C LEU A 185 2.17 6.19 -19.86
N ASN A 186 1.89 7.20 -20.67
CA ASN A 186 0.58 7.81 -20.80
C ASN A 186 -0.14 7.15 -21.99
N PRO A 187 -1.21 6.38 -21.79
CA PRO A 187 -1.89 5.66 -22.86
C PRO A 187 -2.62 6.57 -23.83
N ASP A 188 -3.10 7.74 -23.39
CA ASP A 188 -3.84 8.67 -24.25
C ASP A 188 -2.93 9.27 -25.31
N THR A 189 -1.70 9.59 -24.95
CA THR A 189 -0.71 10.17 -25.86
C THR A 189 0.21 9.13 -26.50
N GLN A 190 0.18 7.88 -26.03
CA GLN A 190 1.10 6.79 -26.43
C GLN A 190 2.57 7.17 -26.20
N LYS A 191 2.86 8.04 -25.25
CA LYS A 191 4.21 8.53 -24.94
C LYS A 191 4.62 8.16 -23.53
N VAL A 192 5.92 7.97 -23.35
CA VAL A 192 6.52 7.80 -22.04
C VAL A 192 6.94 9.16 -21.51
N ASP A 193 6.34 9.53 -20.40
CA ASP A 193 6.66 10.76 -19.67
C ASP A 193 7.68 10.48 -18.57
N THR A 194 8.45 11.50 -18.20
CA THR A 194 9.44 11.43 -17.11
C THR A 194 8.86 12.08 -15.86
N PHE A 195 8.69 11.30 -14.78
CA PHE A 195 8.27 11.81 -13.49
C PHE A 195 9.49 11.85 -12.56
N LEU A 196 9.96 13.05 -12.23
CA LEU A 196 11.06 13.26 -11.29
C LEU A 196 10.51 13.52 -9.89
N SER A 197 11.15 12.93 -8.88
CA SER A 197 10.77 13.09 -7.49
C SER A 197 11.96 13.01 -6.54
N LYS A 198 11.84 13.59 -5.36
CA LYS A 198 12.82 13.46 -4.27
C LYS A 198 12.71 12.11 -3.58
N VAL A 199 11.49 11.57 -3.49
CA VAL A 199 11.18 10.27 -2.89
C VAL A 199 10.22 9.53 -3.81
N THR A 200 10.52 8.25 -4.09
CA THR A 200 9.63 7.35 -4.83
C THR A 200 9.22 6.18 -3.94
N LEU A 201 7.92 6.03 -3.74
CA LEU A 201 7.34 4.87 -3.06
C LEU A 201 6.83 3.85 -4.09
N MET A 202 7.29 2.61 -3.96
CA MET A 202 6.74 1.47 -4.70
C MET A 202 5.66 0.80 -3.86
N ALA A 203 4.40 0.99 -4.22
CA ALA A 203 3.22 0.42 -3.55
C ALA A 203 2.37 -0.42 -4.52
N THR A 204 3.04 -1.13 -5.42
CA THR A 204 2.48 -1.78 -6.61
C THR A 204 1.77 -3.11 -6.37
N GLY A 205 1.68 -3.54 -5.11
CA GLY A 205 1.08 -4.82 -4.75
C GLY A 205 1.92 -6.03 -5.16
N GLY A 206 1.28 -7.17 -5.25
CA GLY A 206 1.92 -8.46 -5.47
C GLY A 206 1.99 -8.92 -6.92
N VAL A 207 2.18 -10.22 -7.10
CA VAL A 207 2.52 -10.89 -8.36
C VAL A 207 1.57 -12.05 -8.69
N GLY A 208 0.44 -12.16 -7.97
CA GLY A 208 -0.47 -13.31 -8.07
C GLY A 208 -0.96 -13.63 -9.49
N ALA A 209 -1.14 -12.60 -10.34
CA ALA A 209 -1.66 -12.79 -11.71
C ALA A 209 -0.69 -13.47 -12.69
N VAL A 210 0.57 -13.74 -12.30
CA VAL A 210 1.48 -14.55 -13.11
C VAL A 210 1.25 -16.04 -12.96
N TYR A 211 0.50 -16.46 -11.95
CA TYR A 211 0.14 -17.87 -11.73
C TYR A 211 -1.17 -18.21 -12.43
N ALA A 212 -1.24 -19.44 -12.96
CA ALA A 212 -2.41 -19.90 -13.71
C ALA A 212 -3.70 -19.97 -12.88
N MET A 213 -3.56 -20.17 -11.56
CA MET A 213 -4.68 -20.18 -10.61
C MET A 213 -4.40 -19.15 -9.51
N THR A 214 -5.23 -18.13 -9.43
CA THR A 214 -5.10 -17.05 -8.43
C THR A 214 -6.46 -16.43 -8.16
N SER A 215 -6.68 -15.99 -6.93
CA SER A 215 -7.79 -15.11 -6.53
C SER A 215 -7.44 -13.62 -6.62
N ASN A 216 -6.19 -13.30 -6.97
CA ASN A 216 -5.78 -11.91 -7.12
C ASN A 216 -6.39 -11.28 -8.38
N PRO A 217 -6.70 -9.98 -8.39
CA PRO A 217 -7.12 -9.30 -9.59
C PRO A 217 -6.04 -9.33 -10.67
N VAL A 218 -6.47 -9.28 -11.93
CA VAL A 218 -5.59 -9.35 -13.12
C VAL A 218 -4.48 -8.29 -13.14
N ILE A 219 -4.65 -7.22 -12.38
CA ILE A 219 -3.64 -6.15 -12.25
C ILE A 219 -2.44 -6.53 -11.38
N ALA A 220 -2.49 -7.62 -10.62
CA ALA A 220 -1.41 -8.08 -9.74
C ALA A 220 -0.29 -8.78 -10.52
N THR A 221 0.37 -8.07 -11.42
CA THR A 221 1.30 -8.60 -12.44
C THR A 221 2.78 -8.53 -12.03
N GLY A 222 3.10 -8.01 -10.83
CA GLY A 222 4.47 -7.96 -10.32
C GLY A 222 5.37 -6.91 -10.96
N ASP A 223 4.81 -5.92 -11.65
CA ASP A 223 5.58 -4.89 -12.38
C ASP A 223 6.57 -4.15 -11.48
N GLY A 224 6.15 -3.78 -10.26
CA GLY A 224 7.01 -3.11 -9.29
C GLY A 224 8.19 -3.96 -8.85
N ILE A 225 7.98 -5.26 -8.63
CA ILE A 225 9.04 -6.22 -8.30
C ILE A 225 10.07 -6.25 -9.44
N ALA A 226 9.59 -6.34 -10.69
CA ALA A 226 10.44 -6.36 -11.87
C ALA A 226 11.25 -5.05 -12.01
N MET A 227 10.61 -3.89 -11.81
CA MET A 227 11.28 -2.58 -11.86
C MET A 227 12.36 -2.44 -10.79
N VAL A 228 12.06 -2.82 -9.53
CA VAL A 228 13.04 -2.78 -8.43
C VAL A 228 14.21 -3.72 -8.71
N TYR A 229 13.94 -4.92 -9.22
CA TYR A 229 15.00 -5.88 -9.60
C TYR A 229 15.91 -5.30 -10.69
N ARG A 230 15.35 -4.68 -11.74
CA ARG A 230 16.13 -4.03 -12.81
C ARG A 230 16.96 -2.86 -12.29
N ALA A 231 16.38 -2.06 -11.37
CA ALA A 231 17.07 -0.96 -10.68
C ALA A 231 18.15 -1.43 -9.68
N LYS A 232 18.37 -2.75 -9.54
CA LYS A 232 19.33 -3.37 -8.60
C LYS A 232 18.95 -3.20 -7.13
N GLY A 233 17.71 -2.86 -6.84
CA GLY A 233 17.16 -2.85 -5.48
C GLY A 233 17.08 -4.27 -4.89
N THR A 234 16.97 -4.34 -3.58
CA THR A 234 16.77 -5.62 -2.86
C THR A 234 15.33 -6.07 -3.01
N VAL A 235 15.16 -7.34 -3.37
CA VAL A 235 13.87 -8.03 -3.39
C VAL A 235 13.94 -9.16 -2.36
N LYS A 236 12.94 -9.26 -1.49
CA LYS A 236 12.87 -10.18 -0.36
C LYS A 236 11.54 -10.94 -0.37
N ASP A 237 11.49 -12.09 0.27
CA ASP A 237 10.27 -12.87 0.51
C ASP A 237 9.52 -13.24 -0.79
N MET A 238 10.29 -13.75 -1.76
CA MET A 238 9.83 -14.17 -3.10
C MET A 238 9.41 -15.65 -3.10
#